data_b9cb7a2e2428e4549bb1351c4440a00c
#
_entry.id   b9cb7a2e2428e4549bb1351c4440a00c
#
_cell.length_a   1.000
_cell.length_b   1.000
_cell.length_c   1.000
_cell.angle_alpha   90.00
_cell.angle_beta   90.00
_cell.angle_gamma   90.00
#
_symmetry.space_group_name_H-M   'P 1'
#
loop_
_entity.id
_entity.type
_entity.pdbx_description
1 polymer ?
#
loop_
_entity_poly.entity_id
_entity_poly.type
_entity_poly.pdbx_seq_one_letter_code
_entity_poly.pdbx_strand_id
1 'polypeptide(L)'
;MLSLLKKGPSANKVPAEKIQATYGRYRMQALLSVFLGYLAYYIVRNNFTLSTPYLKEQLDLSATQIGLLSSCMLIAYGISKGVMSSLADKASPKVFMACGLVLCAIVNVGLGFSTAFWVFAALVVLNGLFQGMGVGPSFITIANWFPRRERGRVGAFWNISHNVGGGIVAPIVGAAFAILGTEHWQSASYIVPACVAVVFAISVLVLGKGSPREEGLPSLAEMMPEEKVVLKTKHGQKAPENMSAFQIFCTYVLRNKNAWYVSFVDVFVYMVRFGMISWLPIYLLTVKHFSKEQMSVAFLFFEWAAIPSTLLAGWLSDKLFKGRRMPLAIICMTLIFICLIGYWKSESLLMVTVFTAIVGCL
;
A
#
# COMPACT_ATOMS: atom_id res chain seq x y z
N MET A 1 7.56 25.70 -2.26
CA MET A 1 7.03 24.34 -2.06
C MET A 1 8.07 23.25 -2.41
N LEU A 2 8.72 23.30 -3.57
CA LEU A 2 9.75 22.31 -3.95
C LEU A 2 10.99 22.27 -3.03
N SER A 3 11.32 23.35 -2.34
CA SER A 3 12.44 23.37 -1.39
C SER A 3 12.22 22.54 -0.13
N LEU A 4 10.95 22.42 0.32
CA LEU A 4 10.57 21.60 1.46
C LEU A 4 10.69 20.08 1.20
N LEU A 5 10.59 19.68 -0.07
CA LEU A 5 10.72 18.28 -0.48
C LEU A 5 12.18 17.83 -0.61
N LYS A 6 13.14 18.76 -0.64
CA LYS A 6 14.56 18.40 -0.77
C LYS A 6 15.08 17.66 0.46
N LYS A 7 16.06 16.78 0.23
CA LYS A 7 16.82 16.16 1.31
C LYS A 7 17.44 17.23 2.18
N GLY A 8 17.32 17.08 3.50
CA GLY A 8 17.94 17.99 4.44
C GLY A 8 19.47 17.98 4.36
N PRO A 9 20.16 19.01 4.85
CA PRO A 9 21.60 18.99 5.02
C PRO A 9 21.99 17.86 5.99
N SER A 10 23.19 17.32 5.83
CA SER A 10 23.73 16.34 6.78
C SER A 10 23.84 16.97 8.17
N ALA A 11 23.25 16.29 9.16
CA ALA A 11 23.40 16.71 10.56
C ALA A 11 24.88 16.58 11.05
N ASN A 12 25.17 17.18 12.16
CA ASN A 12 26.48 17.03 12.83
C ASN A 12 26.75 15.53 13.09
N LYS A 13 27.98 15.08 12.85
CA LYS A 13 28.37 13.68 13.00
C LYS A 13 28.12 13.21 14.43
N VAL A 14 27.48 12.07 14.56
CA VAL A 14 27.30 11.39 15.85
C VAL A 14 28.64 10.83 16.32
N PRO A 15 29.03 11.00 17.61
CA PRO A 15 30.24 10.41 18.16
C PRO A 15 30.33 8.91 17.93
N ALA A 16 31.52 8.38 17.62
CA ALA A 16 31.74 6.99 17.24
C ALA A 16 31.18 5.98 18.24
N GLU A 17 31.28 6.26 19.52
CA GLU A 17 30.77 5.41 20.62
C GLU A 17 29.23 5.23 20.62
N LYS A 18 28.50 6.22 20.08
CA LYS A 18 27.04 6.25 20.06
C LYS A 18 26.43 5.80 18.72
N ILE A 19 27.26 5.56 17.71
CA ILE A 19 26.76 5.23 16.35
C ILE A 19 25.87 4.00 16.38
N GLN A 20 26.33 2.89 16.96
CA GLN A 20 25.59 1.62 16.94
C GLN A 20 24.22 1.69 17.63
N ALA A 21 24.17 2.29 18.82
CA ALA A 21 22.93 2.47 19.58
C ALA A 21 21.95 3.40 18.88
N THR A 22 22.45 4.54 18.37
CA THR A 22 21.65 5.53 17.63
C THR A 22 21.14 4.94 16.32
N TYR A 23 21.98 4.18 15.60
CA TYR A 23 21.60 3.52 14.35
C TYR A 23 20.47 2.52 14.56
N GLY A 24 20.56 1.66 15.58
CA GLY A 24 19.51 0.69 15.92
C GLY A 24 18.17 1.36 16.23
N ARG A 25 18.18 2.46 17.00
CA ARG A 25 16.97 3.23 17.32
C ARG A 25 16.37 3.91 16.08
N TYR A 26 17.18 4.58 15.28
CA TYR A 26 16.71 5.36 14.13
C TYR A 26 16.19 4.48 13.00
N ARG A 27 16.80 3.32 12.76
CA ARG A 27 16.30 2.39 11.75
C ARG A 27 14.91 1.82 12.11
N MET A 28 14.65 1.59 13.40
CA MET A 28 13.31 1.15 13.87
C MET A 28 12.29 2.27 13.75
N GLN A 29 12.65 3.52 14.09
CA GLN A 29 11.79 4.69 13.88
C GLN A 29 11.50 4.89 12.40
N ALA A 30 12.48 4.76 11.52
CA ALA A 30 12.31 4.84 10.08
C ALA A 30 11.37 3.77 9.55
N LEU A 31 11.52 2.51 9.99
CA LEU A 31 10.62 1.42 9.62
C LEU A 31 9.19 1.66 10.10
N LEU A 32 9.03 2.05 11.36
CA LEU A 32 7.72 2.34 11.94
C LEU A 32 7.04 3.51 11.21
N SER A 33 7.77 4.56 10.84
CA SER A 33 7.21 5.70 10.11
C SER A 33 6.64 5.30 8.75
N VAL A 34 7.37 4.50 7.96
CA VAL A 34 6.89 4.05 6.65
C VAL A 34 5.80 2.98 6.77
N PHE A 35 5.81 2.20 7.85
CA PHE A 35 4.73 1.26 8.16
C PHE A 35 3.42 2.00 8.46
N LEU A 36 3.45 2.96 9.39
CA LEU A 36 2.29 3.77 9.76
C LEU A 36 1.80 4.65 8.59
N GLY A 37 2.73 5.24 7.85
CA GLY A 37 2.39 6.04 6.67
C GLY A 37 1.69 5.20 5.60
N TYR A 38 2.20 4.02 5.29
CA TYR A 38 1.59 3.16 4.27
C TYR A 38 0.27 2.55 4.72
N LEU A 39 0.14 2.22 6.02
CA LEU A 39 -1.13 1.87 6.65
C LEU A 39 -2.19 2.96 6.43
N ALA A 40 -1.84 4.22 6.68
CA ALA A 40 -2.75 5.36 6.53
C ALA A 40 -3.20 5.58 5.08
N TYR A 41 -2.34 5.34 4.10
CA TYR A 41 -2.73 5.37 2.69
C TYR A 41 -3.88 4.40 2.40
N TYR A 42 -3.89 3.22 3.03
CA TYR A 42 -4.96 2.24 2.83
C TYR A 42 -6.25 2.61 3.57
N ILE A 43 -6.17 3.35 4.68
CA ILE A 43 -7.35 3.90 5.33
C ILE A 43 -8.10 4.83 4.37
N VAL A 44 -7.41 5.80 3.75
CA VAL A 44 -8.00 6.78 2.81
C VAL A 44 -8.11 6.27 1.37
N ARG A 45 -7.98 4.98 1.16
CA ARG A 45 -8.21 4.29 -0.10
C ARG A 45 -9.39 3.33 0.00
N ASN A 46 -9.38 2.43 0.98
CA ASN A 46 -10.41 1.41 1.13
C ASN A 46 -11.72 1.97 1.72
N ASN A 47 -11.67 3.17 2.33
CA ASN A 47 -12.88 3.90 2.73
C ASN A 47 -13.81 4.16 1.52
N PHE A 48 -13.25 4.46 0.32
CA PHE A 48 -14.03 4.55 -0.90
C PHE A 48 -14.77 3.24 -1.20
N THR A 49 -14.10 2.10 -1.08
CA THR A 49 -14.72 0.79 -1.31
C THR A 49 -15.87 0.54 -0.34
N LEU A 50 -15.69 0.85 0.95
CA LEU A 50 -16.75 0.69 1.96
C LEU A 50 -17.92 1.67 1.78
N SER A 51 -17.70 2.79 1.10
CA SER A 51 -18.75 3.77 0.81
C SER A 51 -19.59 3.40 -0.43
N THR A 52 -19.16 2.42 -1.25
CA THR A 52 -19.84 2.08 -2.52
C THR A 52 -21.31 1.71 -2.36
N PRO A 53 -21.78 1.03 -1.29
CA PRO A 53 -23.21 0.80 -1.06
C PRO A 53 -23.97 2.11 -0.86
N TYR A 54 -23.39 3.06 -0.15
CA TYR A 54 -24.02 4.37 0.08
C TYR A 54 -24.04 5.22 -1.18
N LEU A 55 -23.00 5.13 -2.03
CA LEU A 55 -23.00 5.77 -3.35
C LEU A 55 -24.17 5.27 -4.21
N LYS A 56 -24.46 3.97 -4.13
CA LYS A 56 -25.59 3.37 -4.83
C LYS A 56 -26.94 3.80 -4.24
N GLU A 57 -27.08 3.79 -2.91
CA GLU A 57 -28.34 4.07 -2.21
C GLU A 57 -28.66 5.57 -2.14
N GLN A 58 -27.68 6.43 -1.92
CA GLN A 58 -27.88 7.85 -1.61
C GLN A 58 -27.63 8.79 -2.79
N LEU A 59 -26.76 8.40 -3.75
CA LEU A 59 -26.48 9.17 -4.95
C LEU A 59 -27.02 8.50 -6.21
N ASP A 60 -27.77 7.39 -6.07
CA ASP A 60 -28.38 6.62 -7.16
C ASP A 60 -27.39 6.24 -8.29
N LEU A 61 -26.13 5.97 -7.90
CA LEU A 61 -25.13 5.58 -8.86
C LEU A 61 -25.30 4.14 -9.30
N SER A 62 -25.29 3.92 -10.61
CA SER A 62 -25.35 2.57 -11.18
C SER A 62 -24.07 1.77 -10.85
N ALA A 63 -24.15 0.44 -10.88
CA ALA A 63 -22.99 -0.43 -10.72
C ALA A 63 -21.89 -0.12 -11.74
N THR A 64 -22.27 0.26 -12.96
CA THR A 64 -21.31 0.66 -14.01
C THR A 64 -20.55 1.94 -13.63
N GLN A 65 -21.23 2.94 -13.09
CA GLN A 65 -20.60 4.18 -12.63
C GLN A 65 -19.64 3.93 -11.45
N ILE A 66 -20.05 3.11 -10.48
CA ILE A 66 -19.18 2.71 -9.35
C ILE A 66 -17.96 1.94 -9.85
N GLY A 67 -18.15 1.00 -10.79
CA GLY A 67 -17.05 0.28 -11.42
C GLY A 67 -16.11 1.19 -12.20
N LEU A 68 -16.63 2.22 -12.87
CA LEU A 68 -15.82 3.22 -13.56
C LEU A 68 -14.98 4.04 -12.58
N LEU A 69 -15.56 4.52 -11.46
CA LEU A 69 -14.84 5.23 -10.41
C LEU A 69 -13.69 4.39 -9.84
N SER A 70 -13.98 3.12 -9.52
CA SER A 70 -12.98 2.17 -9.01
C SER A 70 -11.84 1.96 -10.01
N SER A 71 -12.17 1.76 -11.28
CA SER A 71 -11.19 1.56 -12.36
C SER A 71 -10.33 2.79 -12.58
N CYS A 72 -10.92 3.98 -12.61
CA CYS A 72 -10.20 5.25 -12.74
C CYS A 72 -9.20 5.45 -11.60
N MET A 73 -9.60 5.15 -10.36
CA MET A 73 -8.71 5.23 -9.20
C MET A 73 -7.52 4.28 -9.33
N LEU A 74 -7.76 3.03 -9.72
CA LEU A 74 -6.71 2.01 -9.84
C LEU A 74 -5.75 2.32 -10.98
N ILE A 75 -6.24 2.79 -12.13
CA ILE A 75 -5.41 3.21 -13.26
C ILE A 75 -4.54 4.42 -12.87
N ALA A 76 -5.16 5.44 -12.27
CA ALA A 76 -4.44 6.62 -11.79
C ALA A 76 -3.34 6.24 -10.78
N TYR A 77 -3.66 5.35 -9.83
CA TYR A 77 -2.68 4.82 -8.87
C TYR A 77 -1.56 4.04 -9.55
N GLY A 78 -1.87 3.17 -10.51
CA GLY A 78 -0.87 2.36 -11.22
C GLY A 78 0.14 3.24 -11.97
N ILE A 79 -0.32 4.25 -12.70
CA ILE A 79 0.52 5.22 -13.41
C ILE A 79 1.33 6.04 -12.41
N SER A 80 0.66 6.56 -11.38
CA SER A 80 1.28 7.40 -10.36
C SER A 80 2.37 6.69 -9.59
N LYS A 81 2.20 5.41 -9.25
CA LYS A 81 3.19 4.62 -8.52
C LYS A 81 4.56 4.62 -9.19
N GLY A 82 4.61 4.52 -10.52
CA GLY A 82 5.87 4.61 -11.27
C GLY A 82 6.47 6.01 -11.26
N VAL A 83 5.67 7.03 -11.60
CA VAL A 83 6.09 8.42 -11.67
C VAL A 83 6.53 8.95 -10.31
N MET A 84 5.70 8.76 -9.27
CA MET A 84 5.97 9.27 -7.93
C MET A 84 7.15 8.57 -7.25
N SER A 85 7.40 7.28 -7.55
CA SER A 85 8.61 6.61 -7.07
C SER A 85 9.89 7.24 -7.64
N SER A 86 9.88 7.61 -8.92
CA SER A 86 11.03 8.31 -9.55
C SER A 86 11.25 9.72 -8.99
N LEU A 87 10.18 10.43 -8.61
CA LEU A 87 10.27 11.73 -7.95
C LEU A 87 10.77 11.61 -6.51
N ALA A 88 10.37 10.55 -5.81
CA ALA A 88 10.77 10.28 -4.43
C ALA A 88 12.29 10.08 -4.29
N ASP A 89 13.00 9.60 -5.32
CA ASP A 89 14.46 9.45 -5.32
C ASP A 89 15.20 10.78 -5.06
N LYS A 90 14.60 11.89 -5.49
CA LYS A 90 15.17 13.24 -5.37
C LYS A 90 14.65 14.02 -4.15
N ALA A 91 13.72 13.44 -3.41
CA ALA A 91 13.03 14.08 -2.28
C ALA A 91 13.42 13.43 -0.95
N SER A 92 13.11 14.11 0.17
CA SER A 92 13.13 13.49 1.50
C SER A 92 11.97 12.50 1.59
N PRO A 93 12.24 11.20 1.83
CA PRO A 93 11.18 10.17 1.84
C PRO A 93 10.05 10.47 2.82
N LYS A 94 10.38 10.92 4.04
CA LYS A 94 9.39 11.24 5.08
C LYS A 94 8.47 12.40 4.68
N VAL A 95 9.05 13.47 4.12
CA VAL A 95 8.28 14.66 3.72
C VAL A 95 7.41 14.34 2.52
N PHE A 96 7.96 13.61 1.53
CA PHE A 96 7.22 13.21 0.33
C PHE A 96 6.01 12.32 0.68
N MET A 97 6.21 11.32 1.56
CA MET A 97 5.14 10.44 2.04
C MET A 97 4.07 11.23 2.82
N ALA A 98 4.47 12.09 3.75
CA ALA A 98 3.54 12.89 4.53
C ALA A 98 2.75 13.87 3.67
N CYS A 99 3.39 14.54 2.71
CA CYS A 99 2.70 15.40 1.74
C CYS A 99 1.65 14.63 0.94
N GLY A 100 1.98 13.43 0.46
CA GLY A 100 1.02 12.58 -0.25
C GLY A 100 -0.19 12.20 0.63
N LEU A 101 0.03 11.87 1.91
CA LEU A 101 -1.06 11.59 2.85
C LEU A 101 -1.96 12.82 3.08
N VAL A 102 -1.38 13.99 3.26
CA VAL A 102 -2.14 15.24 3.43
C VAL A 102 -2.96 15.55 2.17
N LEU A 103 -2.37 15.36 0.98
CA LEU A 103 -3.09 15.53 -0.28
C LEU A 103 -4.24 14.53 -0.43
N CYS A 104 -4.03 13.25 -0.06
CA CYS A 104 -5.11 12.26 -0.01
C CYS A 104 -6.20 12.67 1.00
N ALA A 105 -5.83 13.19 2.17
CA ALA A 105 -6.79 13.66 3.17
C ALA A 105 -7.63 14.84 2.64
N ILE A 106 -7.00 15.83 1.99
CA ILE A 106 -7.71 16.96 1.36
C ILE A 106 -8.71 16.48 0.31
N VAL A 107 -8.29 15.55 -0.54
CA VAL A 107 -9.18 14.95 -1.56
C VAL A 107 -10.33 14.19 -0.90
N ASN A 108 -10.08 13.44 0.17
CA ASN A 108 -11.13 12.73 0.91
C ASN A 108 -12.12 13.70 1.58
N VAL A 109 -11.66 14.84 2.11
CA VAL A 109 -12.55 15.89 2.57
C VAL A 109 -13.43 16.40 1.43
N GLY A 110 -12.86 16.63 0.24
CA GLY A 110 -13.62 16.97 -0.96
C GLY A 110 -14.68 15.92 -1.34
N LEU A 111 -14.35 14.62 -1.26
CA LEU A 111 -15.30 13.52 -1.47
C LEU A 111 -16.43 13.56 -0.45
N GLY A 112 -16.14 13.94 0.80
CA GLY A 112 -17.12 14.10 1.87
C GLY A 112 -18.15 15.20 1.64
N PHE A 113 -17.90 16.13 0.72
CA PHE A 113 -18.85 17.21 0.33
C PHE A 113 -19.37 17.08 -1.10
N SER A 114 -18.92 16.06 -1.85
CA SER A 114 -19.26 15.91 -3.26
C SER A 114 -20.54 15.09 -3.44
N THR A 115 -21.44 15.57 -4.30
CA THR A 115 -22.66 14.85 -4.71
C THR A 115 -22.71 14.60 -6.22
N ALA A 116 -21.99 15.41 -7.01
CA ALA A 116 -21.98 15.31 -8.47
C ALA A 116 -20.99 14.23 -8.93
N PHE A 117 -21.43 13.30 -9.79
CA PHE A 117 -20.64 12.19 -10.33
C PHE A 117 -19.28 12.61 -10.90
N TRP A 118 -19.24 13.65 -11.73
CA TRP A 118 -18.00 14.09 -12.38
C TRP A 118 -16.99 14.72 -11.41
N VAL A 119 -17.49 15.43 -10.40
CA VAL A 119 -16.63 15.96 -9.31
C VAL A 119 -16.08 14.81 -8.49
N PHE A 120 -16.94 13.84 -8.18
CA PHE A 120 -16.53 12.61 -7.47
C PHE A 120 -15.46 11.84 -8.27
N ALA A 121 -15.67 11.67 -9.58
CA ALA A 121 -14.71 11.01 -10.47
C ALA A 121 -13.35 11.72 -10.51
N ALA A 122 -13.34 13.04 -10.63
CA ALA A 122 -12.10 13.83 -10.61
C ALA A 122 -11.35 13.68 -9.28
N LEU A 123 -12.06 13.73 -8.15
CA LEU A 123 -11.46 13.56 -6.82
C LEU A 123 -10.92 12.15 -6.61
N VAL A 124 -11.62 11.12 -7.07
CA VAL A 124 -11.17 9.72 -6.98
C VAL A 124 -9.89 9.51 -7.82
N VAL A 125 -9.81 10.09 -9.01
CA VAL A 125 -8.58 10.07 -9.83
C VAL A 125 -7.43 10.78 -9.10
N LEU A 126 -7.66 11.97 -8.53
CA LEU A 126 -6.65 12.69 -7.73
C LEU A 126 -6.20 11.88 -6.53
N ASN A 127 -7.13 11.21 -5.83
CA ASN A 127 -6.79 10.30 -4.74
C ASN A 127 -5.84 9.20 -5.23
N GLY A 128 -6.18 8.54 -6.35
CA GLY A 128 -5.32 7.53 -6.97
C GLY A 128 -3.92 8.05 -7.31
N LEU A 129 -3.82 9.28 -7.84
CA LEU A 129 -2.53 9.91 -8.14
C LEU A 129 -1.69 10.14 -6.88
N PHE A 130 -2.28 10.68 -5.80
CA PHE A 130 -1.55 10.93 -4.56
C PHE A 130 -1.23 9.65 -3.79
N GLN A 131 -2.01 8.60 -3.93
CA GLN A 131 -1.72 7.25 -3.39
C GLN A 131 -0.37 6.68 -3.86
N GLY A 132 0.09 7.04 -5.07
CA GLY A 132 1.39 6.63 -5.59
C GLY A 132 2.59 7.17 -4.81
N MET A 133 2.39 8.20 -3.96
CA MET A 133 3.45 8.80 -3.14
C MET A 133 3.84 7.96 -1.91
N GLY A 134 3.20 6.81 -1.67
CA GLY A 134 3.47 5.97 -0.49
C GLY A 134 4.58 4.94 -0.69
N VAL A 135 4.59 4.24 -1.83
CA VAL A 135 5.45 3.06 -2.05
C VAL A 135 6.92 3.43 -2.23
N GLY A 136 7.22 4.38 -3.11
CA GLY A 136 8.59 4.80 -3.41
C GLY A 136 9.38 5.22 -2.17
N PRO A 137 8.87 6.17 -1.36
CA PRO A 137 9.51 6.58 -0.12
C PRO A 137 9.74 5.43 0.86
N SER A 138 8.82 4.47 0.94
CA SER A 138 8.97 3.30 1.81
C SER A 138 10.16 2.44 1.42
N PHE A 139 10.29 2.10 0.13
CA PHE A 139 11.43 1.31 -0.35
C PHE A 139 12.75 2.06 -0.26
N ILE A 140 12.76 3.38 -0.53
CA ILE A 140 13.94 4.21 -0.36
C ILE A 140 14.39 4.20 1.11
N THR A 141 13.47 4.36 2.05
CA THR A 141 13.75 4.33 3.48
C THR A 141 14.31 2.97 3.91
N ILE A 142 13.66 1.87 3.49
CA ILE A 142 14.15 0.52 3.78
C ILE A 142 15.55 0.30 3.19
N ALA A 143 15.78 0.75 1.96
CA ALA A 143 17.09 0.62 1.32
C ALA A 143 18.19 1.45 1.99
N ASN A 144 17.86 2.60 2.56
CA ASN A 144 18.79 3.45 3.28
C ASN A 144 19.20 2.91 4.65
N TRP A 145 18.28 2.21 5.36
CA TRP A 145 18.46 1.80 6.75
C TRP A 145 18.75 0.32 6.95
N PHE A 146 18.47 -0.54 5.95
CA PHE A 146 18.60 -1.99 6.11
C PHE A 146 19.52 -2.58 5.03
N PRO A 147 20.47 -3.46 5.41
CA PRO A 147 21.34 -4.15 4.46
C PRO A 147 20.53 -5.13 3.59
N ARG A 148 21.03 -5.45 2.40
CA ARG A 148 20.34 -6.30 1.40
C ARG A 148 19.84 -7.62 1.98
N ARG A 149 20.63 -8.25 2.86
CA ARG A 149 20.27 -9.51 3.51
C ARG A 149 19.02 -9.42 4.40
N GLU A 150 18.68 -8.23 4.92
CA GLU A 150 17.55 -7.99 5.81
C GLU A 150 16.32 -7.45 5.06
N ARG A 151 16.51 -6.81 3.90
CA ARG A 151 15.44 -6.12 3.15
C ARG A 151 14.24 -7.00 2.81
N GLY A 152 14.46 -8.30 2.55
CA GLY A 152 13.37 -9.24 2.29
C GLY A 152 12.44 -9.39 3.47
N ARG A 153 12.97 -9.60 4.68
CA ARG A 153 12.19 -9.73 5.93
C ARG A 153 11.53 -8.42 6.32
N VAL A 154 12.29 -7.32 6.23
CA VAL A 154 11.78 -5.97 6.55
C VAL A 154 10.69 -5.55 5.56
N GLY A 155 10.89 -5.85 4.27
CA GLY A 155 9.88 -5.60 3.24
C GLY A 155 8.62 -6.42 3.44
N ALA A 156 8.72 -7.69 3.85
CA ALA A 156 7.57 -8.52 4.21
C ALA A 156 6.82 -7.95 5.42
N PHE A 157 7.53 -7.53 6.47
CA PHE A 157 6.94 -6.86 7.61
C PHE A 157 6.25 -5.55 7.21
N TRP A 158 6.93 -4.69 6.43
CA TRP A 158 6.33 -3.46 5.92
C TRP A 158 5.08 -3.73 5.07
N ASN A 159 5.09 -4.79 4.28
CA ASN A 159 3.97 -5.14 3.41
C ASN A 159 2.68 -5.44 4.20
N ILE A 160 2.77 -5.93 5.44
CA ILE A 160 1.61 -6.14 6.32
C ILE A 160 0.84 -4.84 6.58
N SER A 161 1.51 -3.69 6.55
CA SER A 161 0.89 -2.39 6.84
C SER A 161 -0.33 -2.10 5.96
N HIS A 162 -0.32 -2.54 4.71
CA HIS A 162 -1.47 -2.32 3.82
C HIS A 162 -2.68 -3.19 4.20
N ASN A 163 -2.48 -4.41 4.68
CA ASN A 163 -3.57 -5.26 5.16
C ASN A 163 -4.12 -4.75 6.50
N VAL A 164 -3.24 -4.27 7.40
CA VAL A 164 -3.68 -3.65 8.65
C VAL A 164 -4.51 -2.39 8.34
N GLY A 165 -4.01 -1.51 7.48
CA GLY A 165 -4.71 -0.27 7.09
C GLY A 165 -6.01 -0.56 6.34
N GLY A 166 -5.96 -1.53 5.41
CA GLY A 166 -7.12 -1.95 4.62
C GLY A 166 -8.26 -2.51 5.45
N GLY A 167 -7.94 -3.29 6.47
CA GLY A 167 -8.94 -3.87 7.37
C GLY A 167 -9.43 -2.90 8.45
N ILE A 168 -8.52 -2.15 9.10
CA ILE A 168 -8.89 -1.25 10.21
C ILE A 168 -9.81 -0.10 9.78
N VAL A 169 -9.89 0.19 8.49
CA VAL A 169 -10.83 1.21 7.99
C VAL A 169 -12.29 0.83 8.28
N ALA A 170 -12.64 -0.46 8.27
CA ALA A 170 -14.00 -0.92 8.54
C ALA A 170 -14.47 -0.55 9.97
N PRO A 171 -13.74 -0.88 11.06
CA PRO A 171 -14.11 -0.42 12.39
C PRO A 171 -14.01 1.10 12.58
N ILE A 172 -13.10 1.80 11.91
CA ILE A 172 -13.04 3.29 11.95
C ILE A 172 -14.34 3.89 11.39
N VAL A 173 -14.73 3.45 10.20
CA VAL A 173 -15.96 3.91 9.54
C VAL A 173 -17.19 3.47 10.32
N GLY A 174 -17.21 2.24 10.85
CA GLY A 174 -18.29 1.74 11.69
C GLY A 174 -18.49 2.57 12.98
N ALA A 175 -17.40 2.90 13.67
CA ALA A 175 -17.44 3.78 14.83
C ALA A 175 -17.91 5.20 14.46
N ALA A 176 -17.47 5.72 13.31
CA ALA A 176 -17.95 7.00 12.81
C ALA A 176 -19.45 7.00 12.54
N PHE A 177 -20.00 5.93 11.97
CA PHE A 177 -21.46 5.79 11.80
C PHE A 177 -22.22 5.69 13.12
N ALA A 178 -21.66 5.01 14.12
CA ALA A 178 -22.26 4.91 15.44
C ALA A 178 -22.37 6.27 16.16
N ILE A 179 -21.44 7.18 15.87
CA ILE A 179 -21.40 8.53 16.50
C ILE A 179 -22.20 9.55 15.68
N LEU A 180 -22.05 9.55 14.35
CA LEU A 180 -22.58 10.58 13.45
C LEU A 180 -23.97 10.25 12.88
N GLY A 181 -24.39 8.97 12.93
CA GLY A 181 -25.59 8.50 12.27
C GLY A 181 -25.39 8.22 10.77
N THR A 182 -26.35 7.51 10.19
CA THR A 182 -26.32 7.11 8.77
C THR A 182 -26.62 8.25 7.81
N GLU A 183 -27.28 9.30 8.25
CA GLU A 183 -27.55 10.53 7.52
C GLU A 183 -26.27 11.29 7.16
N HIS A 184 -25.22 11.15 7.97
CA HIS A 184 -23.91 11.76 7.73
C HIS A 184 -22.90 10.78 7.11
N TRP A 185 -23.36 9.88 6.21
CA TRP A 185 -22.55 8.80 5.65
C TRP A 185 -21.27 9.30 4.95
N GLN A 186 -21.33 10.47 4.30
CA GLN A 186 -20.15 11.06 3.64
C GLN A 186 -19.09 11.45 4.67
N SER A 187 -19.50 12.09 5.75
CA SER A 187 -18.57 12.45 6.84
C SER A 187 -17.96 11.22 7.48
N ALA A 188 -18.76 10.20 7.77
CA ALA A 188 -18.29 8.96 8.36
C ALA A 188 -17.32 8.21 7.42
N SER A 189 -17.63 8.18 6.12
CA SER A 189 -16.85 7.40 5.14
C SER A 189 -15.60 8.13 4.65
N TYR A 190 -15.56 9.47 4.64
CA TYR A 190 -14.47 10.22 4.02
C TYR A 190 -13.77 11.18 4.97
N ILE A 191 -14.51 12.00 5.74
CA ILE A 191 -13.90 13.04 6.60
C ILE A 191 -13.19 12.41 7.79
N VAL A 192 -13.82 11.45 8.48
CA VAL A 192 -13.20 10.77 9.63
C VAL A 192 -11.92 10.03 9.23
N PRO A 193 -11.89 9.18 8.17
CA PRO A 193 -10.65 8.60 7.67
C PRO A 193 -9.60 9.62 7.26
N ALA A 194 -9.99 10.77 6.68
CA ALA A 194 -9.07 11.86 6.34
C ALA A 194 -8.39 12.44 7.58
N CYS A 195 -9.15 12.70 8.65
CA CYS A 195 -8.60 13.18 9.92
C CYS A 195 -7.60 12.17 10.51
N VAL A 196 -7.92 10.89 10.48
CA VAL A 196 -7.01 9.82 10.91
C VAL A 196 -5.73 9.82 10.07
N ALA A 197 -5.83 9.97 8.74
CA ALA A 197 -4.67 10.03 7.86
C ALA A 197 -3.76 11.23 8.15
N VAL A 198 -4.32 12.38 8.52
CA VAL A 198 -3.53 13.57 8.94
C VAL A 198 -2.74 13.27 10.22
N VAL A 199 -3.33 12.60 11.21
CA VAL A 199 -2.61 12.18 12.43
C VAL A 199 -1.44 11.28 12.09
N PHE A 200 -1.64 10.33 11.17
CA PHE A 200 -0.54 9.48 10.70
C PHE A 200 0.50 10.24 9.88
N ALA A 201 0.11 11.24 9.08
CA ALA A 201 1.05 12.09 8.35
C ALA A 201 1.97 12.86 9.32
N ILE A 202 1.42 13.38 10.42
CA ILE A 202 2.21 14.00 11.50
C ILE A 202 3.16 12.97 12.13
N SER A 203 2.66 11.76 12.42
CA SER A 203 3.48 10.67 12.96
C SER A 203 4.65 10.31 12.02
N VAL A 204 4.43 10.29 10.70
CA VAL A 204 5.47 10.08 9.69
C VAL A 204 6.54 11.18 9.75
N LEU A 205 6.16 12.44 9.91
CA LEU A 205 7.11 13.54 10.01
C LEU A 205 7.94 13.49 11.30
N VAL A 206 7.32 13.14 12.42
CA VAL A 206 7.98 13.08 13.75
C VAL A 206 8.91 11.87 13.85
N LEU A 207 8.43 10.69 13.48
CA LEU A 207 9.21 9.44 13.58
C LEU A 207 10.17 9.26 12.39
N GLY A 208 9.83 9.81 11.24
CA GLY A 208 10.52 9.55 9.99
C GLY A 208 11.98 9.98 10.01
N LYS A 209 12.86 9.06 9.61
CA LYS A 209 14.28 9.25 9.40
C LYS A 209 14.60 9.02 7.93
N GLY A 210 14.96 10.07 7.19
CA GLY A 210 15.14 10.01 5.74
C GLY A 210 16.28 9.09 5.33
N SER A 211 17.48 9.42 5.77
CA SER A 211 18.68 8.61 5.54
C SER A 211 19.66 8.73 6.71
N PRO A 212 20.58 7.77 6.90
CA PRO A 212 21.59 7.85 7.95
C PRO A 212 22.41 9.15 7.89
N ARG A 213 22.79 9.60 6.68
CA ARG A 213 23.56 10.83 6.50
C ARG A 213 22.82 12.09 6.94
N GLU A 214 21.52 12.17 6.69
CA GLU A 214 20.68 13.29 7.15
C GLU A 214 20.61 13.36 8.69
N GLU A 215 20.83 12.23 9.37
CA GLU A 215 20.81 12.11 10.83
C GLU A 215 22.24 12.10 11.45
N GLY A 216 23.27 12.44 10.68
CA GLY A 216 24.67 12.48 11.14
C GLY A 216 25.35 11.13 11.32
N LEU A 217 24.77 10.07 10.76
CA LEU A 217 25.29 8.71 10.81
C LEU A 217 25.94 8.32 9.47
N PRO A 218 26.94 7.42 9.49
CA PRO A 218 27.52 6.89 8.26
C PRO A 218 26.46 6.09 7.47
N SER A 219 26.54 6.14 6.14
CA SER A 219 25.66 5.34 5.27
C SER A 219 26.01 3.84 5.38
N LEU A 220 25.06 2.97 4.96
CA LEU A 220 25.31 1.53 4.88
C LEU A 220 26.53 1.17 4.04
N ALA A 221 26.72 1.87 2.92
CA ALA A 221 27.86 1.64 2.03
C ALA A 221 29.21 2.07 2.62
N GLU A 222 29.20 2.97 3.62
CA GLU A 222 30.40 3.36 4.38
C GLU A 222 30.70 2.38 5.51
N MET A 223 29.67 1.80 6.16
CA MET A 223 29.83 0.80 7.20
C MET A 223 30.08 -0.61 6.66
N MET A 224 29.48 -0.93 5.51
CA MET A 224 29.49 -2.26 4.86
C MET A 224 29.82 -2.08 3.37
N PRO A 225 31.08 -2.24 2.96
CA PRO A 225 31.49 -2.04 1.55
C PRO A 225 30.73 -2.92 0.54
N GLU A 226 30.27 -4.09 0.97
CA GLU A 226 29.43 -5.00 0.17
C GLU A 226 28.06 -4.40 -0.20
N GLU A 227 27.57 -3.43 0.53
CA GLU A 227 26.30 -2.74 0.24
C GLU A 227 26.44 -1.68 -0.86
N LYS A 228 27.65 -1.41 -1.34
CA LYS A 228 27.88 -0.48 -2.44
C LYS A 228 27.25 -1.02 -3.72
N VAL A 229 26.29 -0.27 -4.26
CA VAL A 229 25.60 -0.67 -5.51
C VAL A 229 26.51 -0.38 -6.68
N VAL A 230 26.86 -1.42 -7.43
CA VAL A 230 27.56 -1.31 -8.72
C VAL A 230 26.65 -1.86 -9.80
N LEU A 231 26.13 -0.99 -10.66
CA LEU A 231 25.42 -1.41 -11.86
C LEU A 231 26.40 -2.02 -12.85
N LYS A 232 26.11 -3.25 -13.31
CA LYS A 232 26.90 -3.97 -14.32
C LYS A 232 26.16 -4.01 -15.63
N THR A 233 26.88 -3.88 -16.74
CA THR A 233 26.36 -4.14 -18.07
C THR A 233 26.11 -5.64 -18.28
N LYS A 234 25.45 -6.02 -19.41
CA LYS A 234 25.27 -7.44 -19.79
C LYS A 234 26.58 -8.23 -19.85
N HIS A 235 27.72 -7.58 -20.06
CA HIS A 235 29.06 -8.19 -20.13
C HIS A 235 29.83 -8.07 -18.82
N GLY A 236 29.17 -7.75 -17.68
CA GLY A 236 29.83 -7.67 -16.37
C GLY A 236 30.64 -6.41 -16.12
N GLN A 237 30.75 -5.49 -17.08
CA GLN A 237 31.44 -4.21 -16.93
C GLN A 237 30.60 -3.23 -16.09
N LYS A 238 31.25 -2.27 -15.41
CA LYS A 238 30.52 -1.20 -14.72
C LYS A 238 29.67 -0.41 -15.71
N ALA A 239 28.39 -0.22 -15.38
CA ALA A 239 27.54 0.67 -16.17
C ALA A 239 28.09 2.12 -16.10
N PRO A 240 27.90 2.95 -17.13
CA PRO A 240 28.25 4.35 -17.10
C PRO A 240 27.63 5.04 -15.89
N GLU A 241 28.41 5.86 -15.17
CA GLU A 241 27.94 6.55 -13.96
C GLU A 241 26.81 7.56 -14.22
N ASN A 242 26.63 7.99 -15.48
CA ASN A 242 25.70 9.05 -15.87
C ASN A 242 24.45 8.55 -16.63
N MET A 243 23.99 7.31 -16.36
CA MET A 243 22.74 6.84 -16.98
C MET A 243 21.52 7.59 -16.40
N SER A 244 20.64 8.08 -17.30
CA SER A 244 19.38 8.64 -16.88
C SER A 244 18.44 7.56 -16.32
N ALA A 245 17.48 7.96 -15.47
CA ALA A 245 16.48 7.02 -14.91
C ALA A 245 15.70 6.28 -16.03
N PHE A 246 15.41 6.95 -17.13
CA PHE A 246 14.77 6.35 -18.29
C PHE A 246 15.65 5.30 -18.99
N GLN A 247 16.96 5.57 -19.15
CA GLN A 247 17.89 4.59 -19.71
C GLN A 247 18.02 3.36 -18.82
N ILE A 248 18.07 3.54 -17.50
CA ILE A 248 18.08 2.44 -16.52
C ILE A 248 16.81 1.62 -16.66
N PHE A 249 15.66 2.26 -16.71
CA PHE A 249 14.36 1.60 -16.88
C PHE A 249 14.30 0.80 -18.19
N CYS A 250 14.65 1.39 -19.32
CA CYS A 250 14.65 0.70 -20.62
C CYS A 250 15.61 -0.49 -20.66
N THR A 251 16.81 -0.33 -20.08
CA THR A 251 17.88 -1.34 -20.18
C THR A 251 17.69 -2.49 -19.20
N TYR A 252 17.33 -2.21 -17.96
CA TYR A 252 17.31 -3.20 -16.88
C TYR A 252 15.91 -3.70 -16.52
N VAL A 253 14.86 -2.97 -16.88
CA VAL A 253 13.46 -3.39 -16.62
C VAL A 253 12.79 -3.87 -17.90
N LEU A 254 12.62 -3.02 -18.92
CA LEU A 254 11.88 -3.38 -20.13
C LEU A 254 12.52 -4.49 -20.96
N ARG A 255 13.85 -4.62 -20.94
CA ARG A 255 14.56 -5.71 -21.66
C ARG A 255 14.72 -6.98 -20.82
N ASN A 256 14.24 -6.99 -19.57
CA ASN A 256 14.36 -8.14 -18.70
C ASN A 256 13.15 -9.07 -18.86
N LYS A 257 13.35 -10.23 -19.52
CA LYS A 257 12.29 -11.23 -19.73
C LYS A 257 11.66 -11.72 -18.42
N ASN A 258 12.47 -11.89 -17.36
CA ASN A 258 11.98 -12.35 -16.06
C ASN A 258 11.02 -11.32 -15.42
N ALA A 259 11.31 -10.02 -15.60
CA ALA A 259 10.40 -8.97 -15.14
C ALA A 259 9.04 -9.08 -15.84
N TRP A 260 9.01 -9.34 -17.14
CA TRP A 260 7.76 -9.53 -17.88
C TRP A 260 6.98 -10.76 -17.44
N TYR A 261 7.66 -11.91 -17.19
CA TYR A 261 6.97 -13.11 -16.68
C TYR A 261 6.33 -12.87 -15.33
N VAL A 262 7.05 -12.23 -14.40
CA VAL A 262 6.50 -11.90 -13.07
C VAL A 262 5.33 -10.92 -13.20
N SER A 263 5.49 -9.85 -14.01
CA SER A 263 4.41 -8.88 -14.23
C SER A 263 3.16 -9.51 -14.83
N PHE A 264 3.32 -10.47 -15.74
CA PHE A 264 2.18 -11.18 -16.34
C PHE A 264 1.42 -12.04 -15.31
N VAL A 265 2.13 -12.73 -14.44
CA VAL A 265 1.50 -13.49 -13.33
C VAL A 265 0.77 -12.53 -12.39
N ASP A 266 1.39 -11.40 -12.04
CA ASP A 266 0.81 -10.40 -11.16
C ASP A 266 -0.52 -9.83 -11.70
N VAL A 267 -0.69 -9.72 -13.03
CA VAL A 267 -1.97 -9.29 -13.62
C VAL A 267 -3.13 -10.16 -13.14
N PHE A 268 -2.99 -11.48 -13.17
CA PHE A 268 -4.06 -12.40 -12.75
C PHE A 268 -4.28 -12.40 -11.24
N VAL A 269 -3.20 -12.36 -10.46
CA VAL A 269 -3.28 -12.28 -8.99
C VAL A 269 -4.01 -11.00 -8.56
N TYR A 270 -3.61 -9.86 -9.10
CA TYR A 270 -4.23 -8.59 -8.77
C TYR A 270 -5.65 -8.43 -9.33
N MET A 271 -5.96 -9.07 -10.47
CA MET A 271 -7.33 -9.10 -11.00
C MET A 271 -8.30 -9.74 -10.00
N VAL A 272 -7.92 -10.87 -9.39
CA VAL A 272 -8.73 -11.50 -8.34
C VAL A 272 -8.78 -10.61 -7.10
N ARG A 273 -7.64 -10.16 -6.59
CA ARG A 273 -7.57 -9.36 -5.36
C ARG A 273 -8.37 -8.06 -5.47
N PHE A 274 -8.15 -7.26 -6.50
CA PHE A 274 -8.86 -5.99 -6.68
C PHE A 274 -10.32 -6.19 -7.08
N GLY A 275 -10.63 -7.26 -7.81
CA GLY A 275 -12.01 -7.64 -8.07
C GLY A 275 -12.76 -7.91 -6.77
N MET A 276 -12.19 -8.70 -5.87
CA MET A 276 -12.78 -8.95 -4.55
C MET A 276 -12.90 -7.66 -3.75
N ILE A 277 -11.82 -6.89 -3.57
CA ILE A 277 -11.84 -5.64 -2.78
C ILE A 277 -12.93 -4.69 -3.32
N SER A 278 -13.01 -4.47 -4.62
CA SER A 278 -13.91 -3.47 -5.20
C SER A 278 -15.38 -3.88 -5.14
N TRP A 279 -15.68 -5.16 -5.28
CA TRP A 279 -17.06 -5.64 -5.44
C TRP A 279 -17.61 -6.35 -4.21
N LEU A 280 -16.77 -6.77 -3.26
CA LEU A 280 -17.18 -7.48 -2.05
C LEU A 280 -18.31 -6.76 -1.29
N PRO A 281 -18.21 -5.44 -0.98
CA PRO A 281 -19.27 -4.76 -0.24
C PRO A 281 -20.62 -4.80 -0.96
N ILE A 282 -20.65 -4.45 -2.24
CA ILE A 282 -21.90 -4.44 -3.03
C ILE A 282 -22.46 -5.85 -3.15
N TYR A 283 -21.62 -6.86 -3.45
CA TYR A 283 -22.06 -8.25 -3.62
C TYR A 283 -22.66 -8.81 -2.34
N LEU A 284 -22.04 -8.58 -1.18
CA LEU A 284 -22.56 -9.06 0.10
C LEU A 284 -23.89 -8.43 0.46
N LEU A 285 -24.09 -7.15 0.18
CA LEU A 285 -25.33 -6.46 0.49
C LEU A 285 -26.45 -6.77 -0.51
N THR A 286 -26.13 -6.76 -1.83
CA THR A 286 -27.19 -6.86 -2.86
C THR A 286 -27.53 -8.28 -3.26
N VAL A 287 -26.56 -9.21 -3.23
CA VAL A 287 -26.75 -10.61 -3.67
C VAL A 287 -26.90 -11.56 -2.49
N LYS A 288 -26.10 -11.36 -1.44
CA LYS A 288 -26.14 -12.20 -0.23
C LYS A 288 -27.07 -11.64 0.85
N HIS A 289 -27.58 -10.42 0.69
CA HIS A 289 -28.51 -9.75 1.61
C HIS A 289 -27.99 -9.64 3.04
N PHE A 290 -26.66 -9.45 3.22
CA PHE A 290 -26.03 -9.25 4.52
C PHE A 290 -26.26 -7.82 5.01
N SER A 291 -26.20 -7.61 6.34
CA SER A 291 -26.22 -6.27 6.91
C SER A 291 -24.90 -5.52 6.65
N LYS A 292 -24.91 -4.20 6.82
CA LYS A 292 -23.70 -3.38 6.66
C LYS A 292 -22.59 -3.74 7.66
N GLU A 293 -22.99 -4.15 8.87
CA GLU A 293 -22.07 -4.63 9.91
C GLU A 293 -21.43 -5.97 9.51
N GLN A 294 -22.25 -6.91 9.02
CA GLN A 294 -21.78 -8.21 8.55
C GLN A 294 -20.83 -8.08 7.36
N MET A 295 -21.13 -7.20 6.43
CA MET A 295 -20.26 -6.86 5.31
C MET A 295 -18.93 -6.30 5.79
N SER A 296 -18.95 -5.34 6.76
CA SER A 296 -17.74 -4.74 7.32
C SER A 296 -16.86 -5.76 8.03
N VAL A 297 -17.46 -6.71 8.75
CA VAL A 297 -16.74 -7.82 9.40
C VAL A 297 -16.09 -8.75 8.35
N ALA A 298 -16.80 -9.12 7.31
CA ALA A 298 -16.26 -9.95 6.22
C ALA A 298 -15.10 -9.26 5.51
N PHE A 299 -15.20 -7.95 5.27
CA PHE A 299 -14.14 -7.14 4.68
C PHE A 299 -12.89 -7.05 5.58
N LEU A 300 -13.08 -6.86 6.88
CA LEU A 300 -12.00 -6.90 7.87
C LEU A 300 -11.25 -8.23 7.84
N PHE A 301 -11.97 -9.35 7.87
CA PHE A 301 -11.37 -10.68 7.83
C PHE A 301 -10.65 -10.96 6.50
N PHE A 302 -11.18 -10.49 5.37
CA PHE A 302 -10.50 -10.57 4.08
C PHE A 302 -9.12 -9.92 4.12
N GLU A 303 -9.01 -8.71 4.66
CA GLU A 303 -7.73 -7.99 4.72
C GLU A 303 -6.80 -8.55 5.81
N TRP A 304 -7.29 -8.87 6.98
CA TRP A 304 -6.45 -9.30 8.09
C TRP A 304 -5.98 -10.75 7.99
N ALA A 305 -6.73 -11.61 7.33
CA ALA A 305 -6.29 -12.98 7.07
C ALA A 305 -5.00 -13.04 6.21
N ALA A 306 -4.73 -12.01 5.42
CA ALA A 306 -3.48 -11.88 4.68
C ALA A 306 -2.24 -11.63 5.55
N ILE A 307 -2.41 -11.18 6.80
CA ILE A 307 -1.27 -10.84 7.68
C ILE A 307 -0.43 -12.08 8.01
N PRO A 308 -0.99 -13.15 8.62
CA PRO A 308 -0.22 -14.33 8.90
C PRO A 308 0.32 -15.02 7.65
N SER A 309 -0.43 -15.02 6.55
CA SER A 309 0.01 -15.66 5.30
C SER A 309 1.22 -14.97 4.67
N THR A 310 1.27 -13.64 4.72
CA THR A 310 2.43 -12.87 4.22
C THR A 310 3.73 -13.27 4.93
N LEU A 311 3.66 -13.55 6.24
CA LEU A 311 4.82 -14.01 7.01
C LEU A 311 5.13 -15.48 6.74
N LEU A 312 4.09 -16.32 6.64
CA LEU A 312 4.23 -17.76 6.46
C LEU A 312 4.64 -18.14 5.03
N ALA A 313 4.19 -17.40 4.01
CA ALA A 313 4.46 -17.73 2.61
C ALA A 313 5.96 -17.76 2.29
N GLY A 314 6.73 -16.82 2.82
CA GLY A 314 8.18 -16.81 2.68
C GLY A 314 8.82 -18.06 3.30
N TRP A 315 8.46 -18.35 4.55
CA TRP A 315 8.98 -19.52 5.29
C TRP A 315 8.57 -20.84 4.62
N LEU A 316 7.31 -20.95 4.20
CA LEU A 316 6.78 -22.14 3.54
C LEU A 316 7.47 -22.38 2.19
N SER A 317 7.66 -21.33 1.39
CA SER A 317 8.39 -21.39 0.13
C SER A 317 9.83 -21.86 0.31
N ASP A 318 10.53 -21.34 1.32
CA ASP A 318 11.92 -21.70 1.58
C ASP A 318 12.05 -23.16 2.09
N LYS A 319 11.15 -23.56 2.99
CA LYS A 319 11.21 -24.91 3.62
C LYS A 319 10.71 -26.01 2.69
N LEU A 320 9.57 -25.84 2.02
CA LEU A 320 8.96 -26.90 1.19
C LEU A 320 9.51 -26.91 -0.25
N PHE A 321 9.80 -25.74 -0.82
CA PHE A 321 10.15 -25.60 -2.24
C PHE A 321 11.58 -25.12 -2.46
N LYS A 322 12.44 -25.13 -1.42
CA LYS A 322 13.85 -24.72 -1.53
C LYS A 322 14.03 -23.32 -2.14
N GLY A 323 13.15 -22.37 -1.77
CA GLY A 323 13.15 -21.00 -2.27
C GLY A 323 12.48 -20.79 -3.64
N ARG A 324 11.93 -21.85 -4.26
CA ARG A 324 11.15 -21.72 -5.49
C ARG A 324 9.74 -21.23 -5.17
N ARG A 325 9.41 -20.00 -5.56
CA ARG A 325 8.13 -19.36 -5.22
C ARG A 325 6.97 -19.78 -6.11
N MET A 326 7.24 -20.15 -7.38
CA MET A 326 6.20 -20.50 -8.35
C MET A 326 5.30 -21.68 -7.94
N PRO A 327 5.80 -22.82 -7.41
CA PRO A 327 4.93 -23.91 -6.99
C PRO A 327 3.93 -23.49 -5.91
N LEU A 328 4.37 -22.68 -4.93
CA LEU A 328 3.49 -22.17 -3.89
C LEU A 328 2.40 -21.25 -4.49
N ALA A 329 2.79 -20.36 -5.41
CA ALA A 329 1.82 -19.48 -6.09
C ALA A 329 0.75 -20.27 -6.86
N ILE A 330 1.12 -21.36 -7.55
CA ILE A 330 0.17 -22.22 -8.26
C ILE A 330 -0.80 -22.87 -7.28
N ILE A 331 -0.32 -23.39 -6.15
CA ILE A 331 -1.17 -24.01 -5.12
C ILE A 331 -2.14 -22.97 -4.56
N CYS A 332 -1.65 -21.76 -4.20
CA CYS A 332 -2.49 -20.69 -3.69
C CYS A 332 -3.58 -20.29 -4.70
N MET A 333 -3.23 -20.11 -5.98
CA MET A 333 -4.19 -19.74 -7.02
C MET A 333 -5.25 -20.83 -7.25
N THR A 334 -4.86 -22.12 -7.17
CA THR A 334 -5.81 -23.23 -7.27
C THR A 334 -6.76 -23.25 -6.07
N LEU A 335 -6.26 -23.03 -4.86
CA LEU A 335 -7.09 -22.94 -3.66
C LEU A 335 -8.02 -21.71 -3.70
N ILE A 336 -7.54 -20.55 -4.16
CA ILE A 336 -8.39 -19.36 -4.38
C ILE A 336 -9.56 -19.69 -5.31
N PHE A 337 -9.29 -20.37 -6.43
CA PHE A 337 -10.34 -20.76 -7.37
C PHE A 337 -11.41 -21.65 -6.71
N ILE A 338 -11.01 -22.65 -5.94
CA ILE A 338 -11.94 -23.53 -5.19
C ILE A 338 -12.74 -22.71 -4.16
N CYS A 339 -12.06 -21.83 -3.41
CA CYS A 339 -12.70 -20.99 -2.40
C CYS A 339 -13.67 -19.97 -3.00
N LEU A 340 -13.40 -19.43 -4.20
CA LEU A 340 -14.32 -18.55 -4.90
C LEU A 340 -15.61 -19.28 -5.32
N ILE A 341 -15.53 -20.56 -5.72
CA ILE A 341 -16.73 -21.38 -5.98
C ILE A 341 -17.52 -21.59 -4.68
N GLY A 342 -16.83 -21.90 -3.58
CA GLY A 342 -17.46 -22.02 -2.25
C GLY A 342 -18.15 -20.72 -1.82
N TYR A 343 -17.46 -19.58 -1.96
CA TYR A 343 -17.98 -18.25 -1.69
C TYR A 343 -19.25 -17.94 -2.50
N TRP A 344 -19.25 -18.26 -3.79
CA TRP A 344 -20.39 -18.04 -4.67
C TRP A 344 -21.60 -18.88 -4.26
N LYS A 345 -21.40 -20.17 -3.98
CA LYS A 345 -22.48 -21.12 -3.65
C LYS A 345 -23.02 -21.00 -2.22
N SER A 346 -22.23 -20.48 -1.30
CA SER A 346 -22.62 -20.40 0.12
C SER A 346 -23.58 -19.26 0.39
N GLU A 347 -24.62 -19.52 1.19
CA GLU A 347 -25.60 -18.53 1.65
C GLU A 347 -25.38 -18.15 3.14
N SER A 348 -24.74 -19.00 3.91
CA SER A 348 -24.46 -18.79 5.33
C SER A 348 -23.40 -17.70 5.51
N LEU A 349 -23.69 -16.73 6.39
CA LEU A 349 -22.74 -15.67 6.80
C LEU A 349 -21.37 -16.24 7.20
N LEU A 350 -21.37 -17.27 8.04
CA LEU A 350 -20.15 -17.90 8.52
C LEU A 350 -19.30 -18.44 7.36
N MET A 351 -19.92 -19.24 6.47
CA MET A 351 -19.22 -19.84 5.34
C MET A 351 -18.71 -18.80 4.35
N VAL A 352 -19.51 -17.79 4.03
CA VAL A 352 -19.10 -16.68 3.16
C VAL A 352 -17.93 -15.93 3.75
N THR A 353 -17.95 -15.60 5.05
CA THR A 353 -16.84 -14.92 5.75
C THR A 353 -15.58 -15.79 5.78
N VAL A 354 -15.73 -17.10 6.03
CA VAL A 354 -14.58 -18.03 6.03
C VAL A 354 -13.94 -18.12 4.65
N PHE A 355 -14.74 -18.33 3.58
CA PHE A 355 -14.20 -18.36 2.22
C PHE A 355 -13.56 -17.02 1.81
N THR A 356 -14.16 -15.90 2.19
CA THR A 356 -13.62 -14.56 1.97
C THR A 356 -12.27 -14.40 2.68
N ALA A 357 -12.17 -14.82 3.95
CA ALA A 357 -10.93 -14.78 4.71
C ALA A 357 -9.84 -15.68 4.11
N ILE A 358 -10.19 -16.88 3.64
CA ILE A 358 -9.24 -17.80 2.99
C ILE A 358 -8.73 -17.19 1.68
N VAL A 359 -9.61 -16.59 0.86
CA VAL A 359 -9.19 -15.88 -0.37
C VAL A 359 -8.26 -14.71 -0.04
N GLY A 360 -8.54 -13.98 1.05
CA GLY A 360 -7.66 -12.92 1.53
C GLY A 360 -6.31 -13.43 2.05
N CYS A 361 -6.30 -14.63 2.63
CA CYS A 361 -5.10 -15.29 3.16
C CYS A 361 -4.16 -15.80 2.06
N LEU A 362 -4.68 -16.30 0.94
CA LEU A 362 -3.94 -16.94 -0.14
C LEU A 362 -3.45 -15.95 -1.20
#